data_92edd96185ef4ae5ef65902f4c687d6a
#
_entry.id   92edd96185ef4ae5ef65902f4c687d6a
#
_cell.length_a   1.000
_cell.length_b   1.000
_cell.length_c   1.000
_cell.angle_alpha   90.00
_cell.angle_beta   90.00
_cell.angle_gamma   90.00
#
_symmetry.space_group_name_H-M   'P 1'
#
loop_
_entity.id
_entity.type
_entity.pdbx_description
1 polymer ?
#
loop_
_entity_poly.entity_id
_entity_poly.type
_entity_poly.pdbx_seq_one_letter_code
_entity_poly.pdbx_strand_id
1 'polypeptide(L)'
;AAEPSAPAPSQEPTAEPSTAPTTEPTTPAPSETATQDPPQPTAEPSAPAPSQEPTAEPSTAPTTEPTTPAPSETATQDPPQPTAPAEPTIVSRADWGADESLVADPPSYLDKVDAVFVHHTAGTNNYDCAESPAIIRAILTYHVKTNGWNDLGYNFFVDKCGTVFEGRAGGVDKPVRGAHTYGFNGYSSGVSLLGDYENGGTPTAAAKQAIADISAWKLGLHGVAPEAKVTLTAAGDTGVWNTGDKATLNTISGHRDGYATLCPGATLYSALPEIRSTAGASIYTS
;
A
#
# COMPACT_ATOMS: atom_id res chain seq x y z
N ALA A 1 -56.23 72.40 13.27
CA ALA A 1 -55.53 71.13 13.08
C ALA A 1 -54.09 71.25 13.58
N ALA A 2 -53.80 70.54 14.67
CA ALA A 2 -52.48 70.68 15.34
C ALA A 2 -51.56 69.57 14.79
N GLU A 3 -50.35 69.91 14.48
CA GLU A 3 -49.25 69.02 14.23
C GLU A 3 -48.70 68.47 15.55
N PRO A 4 -48.34 67.16 15.60
CA PRO A 4 -47.64 66.64 16.75
C PRO A 4 -46.13 66.71 16.62
N SER A 5 -45.52 67.14 17.74
CA SER A 5 -44.08 67.36 17.97
C SER A 5 -43.26 66.09 17.78
N ALA A 6 -42.05 66.23 17.23
CA ALA A 6 -41.03 65.22 17.12
C ALA A 6 -40.37 64.93 18.48
N PRO A 7 -39.97 63.64 18.75
CA PRO A 7 -39.19 63.29 19.92
C PRO A 7 -37.72 63.53 19.75
N ALA A 8 -37.04 63.83 20.89
CA ALA A 8 -35.62 64.18 21.01
C ALA A 8 -34.68 62.99 20.69
N PRO A 9 -33.40 63.24 20.34
CA PRO A 9 -32.43 62.18 20.03
C PRO A 9 -31.93 61.50 21.32
N SER A 10 -31.92 60.17 21.26
CA SER A 10 -31.29 59.34 22.29
C SER A 10 -29.77 59.37 22.17
N GLN A 11 -29.10 59.46 23.31
CA GLN A 11 -27.65 59.45 23.42
C GLN A 11 -27.04 58.06 23.08
N GLU A 12 -25.96 58.09 22.33
CA GLU A 12 -25.07 56.94 22.10
C GLU A 12 -24.37 56.51 23.38
N PRO A 13 -24.25 55.22 23.66
CA PRO A 13 -23.35 54.76 24.73
C PRO A 13 -21.90 54.76 24.21
N THR A 14 -21.03 55.35 25.01
CA THR A 14 -19.59 55.41 24.88
C THR A 14 -19.00 53.99 24.88
N ALA A 15 -18.25 53.64 23.82
CA ALA A 15 -17.52 52.38 23.76
C ALA A 15 -16.33 52.40 24.74
N GLU A 16 -16.29 51.46 25.63
CA GLU A 16 -15.09 51.10 26.40
C GLU A 16 -14.06 50.42 25.47
N PRO A 17 -12.75 50.57 25.68
CA PRO A 17 -11.73 49.90 24.91
C PRO A 17 -11.69 48.40 25.27
N SER A 18 -12.10 47.54 24.35
CA SER A 18 -11.93 46.12 24.44
C SER A 18 -10.45 45.77 24.36
N THR A 19 -9.93 45.22 25.43
CA THR A 19 -8.61 44.57 25.46
C THR A 19 -8.64 43.35 24.54
N ALA A 20 -7.79 43.38 23.53
CA ALA A 20 -7.58 42.26 22.65
C ALA A 20 -7.16 41.02 23.46
N PRO A 21 -7.74 39.83 23.21
CA PRO A 21 -7.22 38.60 23.77
C PRO A 21 -5.88 38.29 23.10
N THR A 22 -4.86 38.16 23.93
CA THR A 22 -3.56 37.57 23.58
C THR A 22 -3.81 36.19 23.00
N THR A 23 -3.49 36.00 21.72
CA THR A 23 -3.47 34.68 21.10
C THR A 23 -2.36 33.88 21.74
N GLU A 24 -2.72 32.96 22.62
CA GLU A 24 -1.86 31.83 22.98
C GLU A 24 -1.55 31.06 21.69
N PRO A 25 -0.30 30.61 21.51
CA PRO A 25 0.01 29.74 20.41
C PRO A 25 -0.75 28.43 20.59
N THR A 26 -1.71 28.18 19.70
CA THR A 26 -2.41 26.91 19.63
C THR A 26 -1.36 25.85 19.33
N THR A 27 -1.02 25.06 20.30
CA THR A 27 -0.28 23.82 20.14
C THR A 27 -1.01 22.98 19.08
N PRO A 28 -0.37 22.52 18.02
CA PRO A 28 -1.02 21.61 17.07
C PRO A 28 -1.52 20.42 17.87
N ALA A 29 -2.75 20.03 17.61
CA ALA A 29 -3.34 18.80 18.17
C ALA A 29 -2.36 17.66 17.91
N PRO A 30 -2.17 16.74 18.88
CA PRO A 30 -1.33 15.60 18.66
C PRO A 30 -1.88 14.84 17.45
N SER A 31 -1.07 14.73 16.41
CA SER A 31 -1.30 13.72 15.36
C SER A 31 -1.59 12.42 16.07
N GLU A 32 -2.68 11.74 15.69
CA GLU A 32 -2.98 10.43 16.22
C GLU A 32 -1.70 9.60 16.11
N THR A 33 -1.16 9.27 17.26
CA THR A 33 -0.02 8.37 17.36
C THR A 33 -0.46 7.10 16.68
N ALA A 34 0.12 6.82 15.50
CA ALA A 34 -0.01 5.51 14.90
C ALA A 34 0.34 4.53 16.01
N THR A 35 -0.64 3.78 16.47
CA THR A 35 -0.46 2.79 17.53
C THR A 35 0.69 1.90 17.06
N GLN A 36 1.78 1.95 17.79
CA GLN A 36 2.99 1.21 17.45
C GLN A 36 2.60 -0.24 17.28
N ASP A 37 2.88 -0.80 16.11
CA ASP A 37 2.90 -2.25 15.96
C ASP A 37 3.83 -2.80 17.05
N PRO A 38 3.38 -3.78 17.86
CA PRO A 38 4.27 -4.43 18.80
C PRO A 38 5.47 -4.99 18.02
N PRO A 39 6.67 -5.04 18.60
CA PRO A 39 7.85 -5.52 17.92
C PRO A 39 7.58 -6.89 17.33
N GLN A 40 7.84 -7.01 16.03
CA GLN A 40 7.70 -8.26 15.28
C GLN A 40 8.58 -9.32 15.94
N PRO A 41 8.06 -10.52 16.24
CA PRO A 41 8.90 -11.59 16.79
C PRO A 41 10.06 -11.87 15.86
N THR A 42 11.26 -11.84 16.40
CA THR A 42 12.51 -12.20 15.74
C THR A 42 12.35 -13.59 15.11
N ALA A 43 12.70 -13.72 13.84
CA ALA A 43 12.71 -14.99 13.13
C ALA A 43 13.56 -16.00 13.90
N GLU A 44 13.00 -17.18 14.16
CA GLU A 44 13.78 -18.34 14.63
C GLU A 44 14.85 -18.70 13.60
N PRO A 45 16.07 -19.07 14.02
CA PRO A 45 17.13 -19.44 13.10
C PRO A 45 16.76 -20.76 12.40
N SER A 46 16.65 -20.73 11.07
CA SER A 46 16.51 -21.91 10.24
C SER A 46 17.71 -22.84 10.43
N ALA A 47 17.45 -24.10 10.67
CA ALA A 47 18.44 -25.16 10.76
C ALA A 47 19.18 -25.30 9.42
N PRO A 48 20.49 -25.65 9.43
CA PRO A 48 21.29 -25.80 8.22
C PRO A 48 20.88 -27.03 7.43
N ALA A 49 20.74 -26.87 6.10
CA ALA A 49 20.53 -27.95 5.17
C ALA A 49 21.77 -28.88 5.09
N PRO A 50 21.60 -30.20 4.92
CA PRO A 50 22.73 -31.13 4.81
C PRO A 50 23.46 -30.95 3.48
N SER A 51 24.78 -30.80 3.57
CA SER A 51 25.72 -30.82 2.45
C SER A 51 25.68 -32.17 1.73
N GLN A 52 25.48 -32.14 0.41
CA GLN A 52 25.76 -33.29 -0.44
C GLN A 52 27.17 -33.20 -1.00
N GLU A 53 27.94 -34.25 -0.77
CA GLU A 53 29.27 -34.49 -1.31
C GLU A 53 29.22 -34.79 -2.81
N PRO A 54 30.24 -34.36 -3.61
CA PRO A 54 30.30 -34.73 -5.04
C PRO A 54 30.89 -36.10 -5.25
N THR A 55 30.17 -36.96 -5.95
CA THR A 55 30.69 -38.26 -6.42
C THR A 55 31.23 -38.08 -7.84
N ALA A 56 32.47 -38.50 -8.04
CA ALA A 56 33.24 -38.40 -9.27
C ALA A 56 32.75 -39.37 -10.37
N GLU A 57 32.96 -38.89 -11.61
CA GLU A 57 32.82 -39.65 -12.85
C GLU A 57 33.70 -40.91 -12.95
N PRO A 58 33.39 -41.77 -13.94
CA PRO A 58 34.44 -42.08 -14.90
C PRO A 58 34.01 -41.94 -16.37
N SER A 59 34.94 -41.32 -17.10
CA SER A 59 35.04 -41.15 -18.54
C SER A 59 35.11 -42.49 -19.27
N THR A 60 34.36 -42.66 -20.38
CA THR A 60 34.76 -43.53 -21.50
C THR A 60 34.42 -42.85 -22.82
N ALA A 61 35.41 -42.86 -23.72
CA ALA A 61 35.46 -42.24 -25.01
C ALA A 61 34.74 -43.08 -26.12
N PRO A 62 34.72 -42.65 -27.40
CA PRO A 62 33.58 -42.71 -28.27
C PRO A 62 33.59 -43.90 -29.23
N THR A 63 32.39 -44.36 -29.61
CA THR A 63 32.21 -45.26 -30.75
C THR A 63 31.33 -44.59 -31.78
N THR A 64 31.90 -44.35 -32.96
CA THR A 64 31.22 -43.85 -34.16
C THR A 64 30.41 -44.96 -34.80
N GLU A 65 29.13 -44.72 -35.11
CA GLU A 65 28.33 -45.51 -36.05
C GLU A 65 27.33 -44.62 -36.82
N PRO A 66 26.89 -45.06 -38.02
CA PRO A 66 26.60 -44.17 -39.13
C PRO A 66 25.20 -43.58 -39.15
N THR A 67 25.13 -42.39 -39.72
CA THR A 67 24.01 -41.50 -39.92
C THR A 67 22.92 -42.13 -40.81
N THR A 68 21.74 -42.30 -40.27
CA THR A 68 20.49 -42.48 -41.04
C THR A 68 19.72 -41.16 -40.94
N PRO A 69 19.20 -40.58 -42.06
CA PRO A 69 18.44 -39.32 -41.98
C PRO A 69 17.10 -39.58 -41.23
N ALA A 70 16.89 -38.81 -40.17
CA ALA A 70 15.64 -38.80 -39.44
C ALA A 70 14.57 -38.01 -40.24
N PRO A 71 13.28 -38.45 -40.14
CA PRO A 71 12.17 -37.70 -40.73
C PRO A 71 12.01 -36.34 -40.10
N SER A 72 11.68 -35.34 -40.91
CA SER A 72 11.34 -33.97 -40.47
C SER A 72 10.28 -34.02 -39.35
N GLU A 73 10.69 -33.71 -38.14
CA GLU A 73 9.75 -33.43 -37.07
C GLU A 73 9.00 -32.14 -37.42
N THR A 74 7.69 -32.28 -37.60
CA THR A 74 6.77 -31.17 -37.62
C THR A 74 6.87 -30.52 -36.24
N ALA A 75 7.40 -29.28 -36.19
CA ALA A 75 7.45 -28.51 -34.96
C ALA A 75 6.03 -28.36 -34.40
N THR A 76 5.73 -29.15 -33.38
CA THR A 76 4.56 -28.95 -32.56
C THR A 76 4.78 -27.61 -31.85
N GLN A 77 4.05 -26.58 -32.26
CA GLN A 77 4.04 -25.31 -31.53
C GLN A 77 3.51 -25.60 -30.15
N ASP A 78 4.33 -25.38 -29.15
CA ASP A 78 3.87 -25.35 -27.76
C ASP A 78 2.67 -24.40 -27.65
N PRO A 79 1.63 -24.75 -26.90
CA PRO A 79 0.54 -23.82 -26.65
C PRO A 79 1.13 -22.52 -26.09
N PRO A 80 0.60 -21.34 -26.50
CA PRO A 80 1.12 -20.06 -26.03
C PRO A 80 1.14 -20.05 -24.51
N GLN A 81 2.33 -19.88 -23.95
CA GLN A 81 2.50 -19.73 -22.51
C GLN A 81 1.71 -18.51 -22.09
N PRO A 82 0.94 -18.56 -20.97
CA PRO A 82 0.18 -17.40 -20.48
C PRO A 82 1.12 -16.21 -20.38
N THR A 83 0.86 -15.17 -21.15
CA THR A 83 1.62 -13.92 -21.07
C THR A 83 1.32 -13.30 -19.73
N ALA A 84 2.35 -12.97 -18.94
CA ALA A 84 2.15 -12.21 -17.69
C ALA A 84 1.36 -10.93 -17.99
N PRO A 85 0.47 -10.48 -17.09
CA PRO A 85 -0.29 -9.25 -17.29
C PRO A 85 0.65 -8.07 -17.54
N ALA A 86 0.24 -7.14 -18.39
CA ALA A 86 1.02 -5.93 -18.63
C ALA A 86 1.22 -5.17 -17.32
N GLU A 87 2.43 -4.66 -17.08
CA GLU A 87 2.75 -3.91 -15.88
C GLU A 87 2.21 -2.48 -15.98
N PRO A 88 1.51 -1.96 -14.96
CA PRO A 88 1.13 -0.55 -14.93
C PRO A 88 2.37 0.34 -14.78
N THR A 89 2.26 1.60 -15.20
CA THR A 89 3.36 2.55 -15.01
C THR A 89 3.56 2.84 -13.52
N ILE A 90 4.74 2.53 -13.00
CA ILE A 90 5.13 2.74 -11.60
C ILE A 90 6.40 3.59 -11.57
N VAL A 91 6.36 4.69 -10.81
CA VAL A 91 7.55 5.52 -10.55
C VAL A 91 8.45 4.77 -9.58
N SER A 92 9.65 4.41 -10.02
CA SER A 92 10.59 3.61 -9.24
C SER A 92 11.15 4.38 -8.04
N ARG A 93 11.71 3.65 -7.08
CA ARG A 93 12.40 4.23 -5.92
C ARG A 93 13.53 5.17 -6.34
N ALA A 94 14.26 4.84 -7.40
CA ALA A 94 15.30 5.69 -7.97
C ALA A 94 14.73 7.00 -8.54
N ASP A 95 13.59 6.92 -9.23
CA ASP A 95 12.99 8.08 -9.89
C ASP A 95 12.37 9.07 -8.91
N TRP A 96 11.75 8.60 -7.80
CA TRP A 96 11.27 9.51 -6.76
C TRP A 96 12.36 9.87 -5.73
N GLY A 97 13.57 9.34 -5.87
CA GLY A 97 14.73 9.72 -5.08
C GLY A 97 14.72 9.18 -3.66
N ALA A 98 14.46 7.87 -3.49
CA ALA A 98 14.59 7.18 -2.22
C ALA A 98 16.01 7.29 -1.67
N ASP A 99 16.13 7.57 -0.38
CA ASP A 99 17.42 7.45 0.31
C ASP A 99 17.61 5.99 0.76
N GLU A 100 18.26 5.20 -0.10
CA GLU A 100 18.49 3.77 0.16
C GLU A 100 19.44 3.54 1.34
N SER A 101 20.17 4.54 1.80
CA SER A 101 21.01 4.43 2.99
C SER A 101 20.19 4.27 4.28
N LEU A 102 18.91 4.59 4.23
CA LEU A 102 17.96 4.38 5.33
C LEU A 102 17.52 2.92 5.45
N VAL A 103 17.59 2.14 4.37
CA VAL A 103 17.15 0.74 4.35
C VAL A 103 18.26 -0.14 4.90
N ALA A 104 18.07 -0.65 6.12
CA ALA A 104 19.13 -1.38 6.84
C ALA A 104 19.21 -2.86 6.46
N ASP A 105 18.06 -3.50 6.28
CA ASP A 105 17.98 -4.94 6.04
C ASP A 105 17.45 -5.25 4.64
N PRO A 106 17.88 -6.36 4.03
CA PRO A 106 17.35 -6.80 2.75
C PRO A 106 15.86 -7.10 2.85
N PRO A 107 15.10 -6.97 1.74
CA PRO A 107 13.68 -7.26 1.71
C PRO A 107 13.41 -8.74 2.03
N SER A 108 12.31 -9.01 2.71
CA SER A 108 11.78 -10.35 2.88
C SER A 108 10.60 -10.57 1.93
N TYR A 109 10.39 -11.83 1.55
CA TYR A 109 9.39 -12.21 0.54
C TYR A 109 8.38 -13.18 1.12
N LEU A 110 7.16 -13.12 0.59
CA LEU A 110 6.08 -14.07 0.83
C LEU A 110 6.14 -15.16 -0.25
N ASP A 111 5.42 -16.26 -0.04
CA ASP A 111 5.21 -17.25 -1.10
C ASP A 111 4.34 -16.66 -2.23
N LYS A 112 3.32 -15.88 -1.86
CA LYS A 112 2.43 -15.17 -2.77
C LYS A 112 1.70 -14.02 -2.08
N VAL A 113 1.03 -13.18 -2.89
CA VAL A 113 0.10 -12.17 -2.41
C VAL A 113 -1.33 -12.68 -2.59
N ASP A 114 -2.05 -12.83 -1.49
CA ASP A 114 -3.45 -13.30 -1.47
C ASP A 114 -4.46 -12.15 -1.38
N ALA A 115 -4.02 -10.98 -0.91
CA ALA A 115 -4.87 -9.82 -0.72
C ALA A 115 -4.08 -8.51 -0.90
N VAL A 116 -4.81 -7.43 -1.18
CA VAL A 116 -4.34 -6.06 -1.11
C VAL A 116 -5.11 -5.34 -0.02
N PHE A 117 -4.39 -4.68 0.90
CA PHE A 117 -4.98 -3.73 1.83
C PHE A 117 -4.76 -2.30 1.36
N VAL A 118 -5.85 -1.56 1.27
CA VAL A 118 -5.84 -0.14 0.91
C VAL A 118 -5.76 0.70 2.17
N HIS A 119 -4.84 1.66 2.15
CA HIS A 119 -4.54 2.58 3.24
C HIS A 119 -4.65 4.03 2.77
N HIS A 120 -4.65 4.96 3.72
CA HIS A 120 -4.30 6.35 3.51
C HIS A 120 -3.09 6.73 4.36
N THR A 121 -2.41 7.83 4.01
CA THR A 121 -1.26 8.29 4.80
C THR A 121 -1.67 9.20 5.96
N ALA A 122 -2.95 9.61 6.03
CA ALA A 122 -3.50 10.58 6.98
C ALA A 122 -2.76 11.94 7.00
N GLY A 123 -2.05 12.25 5.92
CA GLY A 123 -1.37 13.53 5.72
C GLY A 123 -2.28 14.59 5.10
N THR A 124 -1.73 15.76 4.82
CA THR A 124 -2.49 16.83 4.18
C THR A 124 -2.97 16.46 2.78
N ASN A 125 -4.19 16.89 2.42
CA ASN A 125 -4.70 16.82 1.05
C ASN A 125 -4.29 18.04 0.21
N ASN A 126 -3.74 19.08 0.84
CA ASN A 126 -3.28 20.30 0.18
C ASN A 126 -1.80 20.15 -0.21
N TYR A 127 -1.57 19.49 -1.34
CA TYR A 127 -0.25 19.33 -1.97
C TYR A 127 -0.41 19.33 -3.49
N ASP A 128 0.62 19.72 -4.23
CA ASP A 128 0.69 19.49 -5.67
C ASP A 128 1.28 18.12 -5.96
N CYS A 129 0.82 17.45 -7.04
CA CYS A 129 1.31 16.11 -7.36
C CYS A 129 2.82 16.06 -7.65
N ALA A 130 3.42 17.18 -8.04
CA ALA A 130 4.88 17.31 -8.15
C ALA A 130 5.60 17.15 -6.78
N GLU A 131 4.89 17.34 -5.68
CA GLU A 131 5.42 17.18 -4.31
C GLU A 131 5.34 15.74 -3.81
N SER A 132 4.60 14.85 -4.50
CA SER A 132 4.42 13.44 -4.09
C SER A 132 5.74 12.72 -3.77
N PRO A 133 6.82 12.84 -4.58
CA PRO A 133 8.12 12.27 -4.25
C PRO A 133 8.70 12.77 -2.92
N ALA A 134 8.55 14.07 -2.62
CA ALA A 134 9.04 14.65 -1.36
C ALA A 134 8.23 14.14 -0.17
N ILE A 135 6.92 13.99 -0.32
CA ILE A 135 6.04 13.42 0.71
C ILE A 135 6.44 11.97 1.01
N ILE A 136 6.67 11.14 -0.02
CA ILE A 136 7.07 9.74 0.15
C ILE A 136 8.43 9.63 0.83
N ARG A 137 9.41 10.50 0.49
CA ARG A 137 10.71 10.57 1.19
C ARG A 137 10.55 10.92 2.67
N ALA A 138 9.66 11.84 2.99
CA ALA A 138 9.37 12.18 4.39
C ALA A 138 8.75 11.00 5.15
N ILE A 139 7.84 10.24 4.51
CA ILE A 139 7.25 9.02 5.09
C ILE A 139 8.32 7.94 5.27
N LEU A 140 9.24 7.74 4.31
CA LEU A 140 10.37 6.82 4.46
C LEU A 140 11.20 7.18 5.69
N THR A 141 11.58 8.44 5.81
CA THR A 141 12.34 8.93 6.97
C THR A 141 11.58 8.69 8.28
N TYR A 142 10.29 8.96 8.31
CA TYR A 142 9.45 8.75 9.50
C TYR A 142 9.36 7.26 9.87
N HIS A 143 9.09 6.38 8.90
CA HIS A 143 9.00 4.94 9.13
C HIS A 143 10.32 4.37 9.66
N VAL A 144 11.45 4.80 9.12
CA VAL A 144 12.76 4.27 9.55
C VAL A 144 13.24 4.93 10.84
N LYS A 145 13.24 6.26 10.92
CA LYS A 145 13.87 6.97 12.05
C LYS A 145 12.97 7.08 13.28
N THR A 146 11.66 7.15 13.09
CA THR A 146 10.70 7.32 14.20
C THR A 146 10.09 5.99 14.61
N ASN A 147 9.63 5.18 13.66
CA ASN A 147 9.03 3.89 13.97
C ASN A 147 10.07 2.77 14.14
N GLY A 148 11.31 2.98 13.70
CA GLY A 148 12.37 1.96 13.76
C GLY A 148 12.17 0.80 12.78
N TRP A 149 11.41 1.02 11.70
CA TRP A 149 11.20 0.02 10.67
C TRP A 149 12.37 -0.04 9.71
N ASN A 150 12.52 -1.16 9.01
CA ASN A 150 13.60 -1.34 8.05
C ASN A 150 13.45 -0.50 6.78
N ASP A 151 12.21 -0.15 6.41
CA ASP A 151 11.86 0.57 5.19
C ASP A 151 10.42 1.09 5.30
N LEU A 152 9.88 1.65 4.22
CA LEU A 152 8.46 1.97 4.07
C LEU A 152 7.58 0.78 4.44
N GLY A 153 6.47 1.02 5.13
CA GLY A 153 5.51 -0.02 5.48
C GLY A 153 4.71 -0.52 4.28
N TYR A 154 4.34 0.40 3.38
CA TYR A 154 3.50 0.12 2.22
C TYR A 154 4.31 -0.33 1.01
N ASN A 155 3.76 -1.25 0.22
CA ASN A 155 4.40 -1.73 -1.01
C ASN A 155 4.26 -0.71 -2.16
N PHE A 156 3.15 0.04 -2.19
CA PHE A 156 2.89 1.07 -3.18
C PHE A 156 2.27 2.31 -2.54
N PHE A 157 2.54 3.46 -3.18
CA PHE A 157 1.80 4.70 -2.91
C PHE A 157 1.07 5.13 -4.17
N VAL A 158 -0.05 5.82 -3.98
CA VAL A 158 -0.80 6.48 -5.04
C VAL A 158 -1.03 7.92 -4.62
N ASP A 159 -0.88 8.88 -5.54
CA ASP A 159 -1.24 10.27 -5.28
C ASP A 159 -2.64 10.62 -5.84
N LYS A 160 -3.12 11.81 -5.52
CA LYS A 160 -4.44 12.27 -5.99
C LYS A 160 -4.54 12.44 -7.50
N CYS A 161 -3.42 12.49 -8.22
CA CYS A 161 -3.38 12.55 -9.69
C CYS A 161 -3.38 11.16 -10.34
N GLY A 162 -3.31 10.09 -9.54
CA GLY A 162 -3.30 8.71 -10.03
C GLY A 162 -1.90 8.20 -10.38
N THR A 163 -0.85 8.88 -9.96
CA THR A 163 0.52 8.38 -10.11
C THR A 163 0.78 7.28 -9.09
N VAL A 164 1.28 6.13 -9.56
CA VAL A 164 1.68 5.02 -8.71
C VAL A 164 3.18 5.08 -8.47
N PHE A 165 3.60 4.91 -7.23
CA PHE A 165 5.00 4.91 -6.81
C PHE A 165 5.35 3.58 -6.14
N GLU A 166 6.52 3.04 -6.47
CA GLU A 166 7.11 1.96 -5.71
C GLU A 166 7.34 2.42 -4.27
N GLY A 167 6.87 1.64 -3.31
CA GLY A 167 7.07 1.89 -1.90
C GLY A 167 8.25 1.09 -1.35
N ARG A 168 7.96 0.03 -0.57
CA ARG A 168 8.96 -0.84 0.04
C ARG A 168 9.84 -1.50 -1.01
N ALA A 169 11.15 -1.48 -0.78
CA ALA A 169 12.16 -2.08 -1.65
C ALA A 169 11.98 -3.61 -1.81
N GLY A 170 12.46 -4.15 -2.92
CA GLY A 170 12.48 -5.59 -3.16
C GLY A 170 11.98 -6.03 -4.52
N GLY A 171 11.47 -5.09 -5.33
CA GLY A 171 10.92 -5.32 -6.67
C GLY A 171 9.40 -5.29 -6.67
N VAL A 172 8.86 -4.51 -7.59
CA VAL A 172 7.40 -4.27 -7.70
C VAL A 172 6.63 -5.53 -8.09
N ASP A 173 7.22 -6.41 -8.90
CA ASP A 173 6.67 -7.70 -9.33
C ASP A 173 6.75 -8.79 -8.25
N LYS A 174 7.67 -8.65 -7.30
CA LYS A 174 7.91 -9.66 -6.26
C LYS A 174 6.89 -9.58 -5.12
N PRO A 175 6.60 -10.70 -4.44
CA PRO A 175 5.74 -10.73 -3.25
C PRO A 175 6.48 -10.20 -2.02
N VAL A 176 6.89 -8.93 -2.05
CA VAL A 176 7.61 -8.30 -0.94
C VAL A 176 6.70 -8.19 0.27
N ARG A 177 7.17 -8.68 1.42
CA ARG A 177 6.47 -8.54 2.69
C ARG A 177 6.52 -7.09 3.17
N GLY A 178 5.36 -6.47 3.33
CA GLY A 178 5.22 -5.13 3.89
C GLY A 178 5.11 -5.11 5.42
N ALA A 179 4.93 -3.91 5.97
CA ALA A 179 4.63 -3.66 7.39
C ALA A 179 3.48 -2.65 7.46
N HIS A 180 2.27 -3.07 7.04
CA HIS A 180 1.13 -2.16 6.85
C HIS A 180 -0.17 -2.64 7.50
N THR A 181 -0.37 -3.95 7.72
CA THR A 181 -1.56 -4.50 8.35
C THR A 181 -1.14 -5.61 9.31
N TYR A 182 -0.94 -5.25 10.58
CA TYR A 182 -0.57 -6.21 11.62
C TYR A 182 -1.53 -7.40 11.66
N GLY A 183 -0.97 -8.60 11.78
CA GLY A 183 -1.71 -9.85 11.70
C GLY A 183 -1.90 -10.40 10.29
N PHE A 184 -1.76 -9.58 9.23
CA PHE A 184 -2.00 -9.97 7.84
C PHE A 184 -0.87 -9.62 6.87
N ASN A 185 0.23 -9.02 7.34
CA ASN A 185 1.40 -8.72 6.50
C ASN A 185 2.00 -9.95 5.80
N GLY A 186 1.75 -11.15 6.33
CA GLY A 186 2.22 -12.42 5.79
C GLY A 186 1.49 -12.91 4.54
N TYR A 187 0.45 -12.21 4.09
CA TYR A 187 -0.42 -12.63 2.99
C TYR A 187 -0.70 -11.53 1.97
N SER A 188 -0.25 -10.31 2.23
CA SER A 188 -0.81 -9.16 1.56
C SER A 188 0.22 -8.14 1.09
N SER A 189 -0.20 -7.34 0.11
CA SER A 189 0.46 -6.13 -0.33
C SER A 189 -0.34 -4.91 0.13
N GLY A 190 0.34 -3.82 0.51
CA GLY A 190 -0.27 -2.57 0.95
C GLY A 190 -0.17 -1.48 -0.11
N VAL A 191 -1.30 -0.84 -0.42
CA VAL A 191 -1.40 0.33 -1.30
C VAL A 191 -1.91 1.51 -0.49
N SER A 192 -1.14 2.58 -0.39
CA SER A 192 -1.50 3.76 0.42
C SER A 192 -1.73 4.99 -0.44
N LEU A 193 -2.92 5.60 -0.32
CA LEU A 193 -3.25 6.87 -0.97
C LEU A 193 -2.73 8.05 -0.13
N LEU A 194 -1.96 8.94 -0.74
CA LEU A 194 -1.47 10.16 -0.09
C LEU A 194 -2.64 11.07 0.29
N GLY A 195 -2.71 11.49 1.54
CA GLY A 195 -3.75 12.38 2.06
C GLY A 195 -4.55 11.79 3.21
N ASP A 196 -5.52 12.56 3.71
CA ASP A 196 -6.46 12.17 4.77
C ASP A 196 -7.87 12.02 4.19
N TYR A 197 -8.38 10.81 4.25
CA TYR A 197 -9.69 10.43 3.73
C TYR A 197 -10.69 10.08 4.84
N GLU A 198 -10.31 10.32 6.10
CA GLU A 198 -11.23 10.32 7.25
C GLU A 198 -11.76 11.74 7.49
N ASN A 199 -10.89 12.76 7.45
CA ASN A 199 -11.19 14.13 7.83
C ASN A 199 -11.30 15.06 6.61
N GLY A 200 -12.20 14.78 5.67
CA GLY A 200 -12.61 15.70 4.61
C GLY A 200 -12.02 15.47 3.22
N GLY A 201 -11.04 14.57 3.04
CA GLY A 201 -10.57 14.18 1.72
C GLY A 201 -11.61 13.32 0.99
N THR A 202 -11.64 13.43 -0.34
CA THR A 202 -12.42 12.55 -1.21
C THR A 202 -11.48 12.01 -2.29
N PRO A 203 -11.37 10.67 -2.49
CA PRO A 203 -10.48 10.13 -3.49
C PRO A 203 -10.92 10.56 -4.89
N THR A 204 -9.99 11.04 -5.70
CA THR A 204 -10.23 11.42 -7.08
C THR A 204 -10.54 10.20 -7.94
N ALA A 205 -11.17 10.40 -9.10
CA ALA A 205 -11.37 9.31 -10.06
C ALA A 205 -10.02 8.71 -10.52
N ALA A 206 -9.00 9.55 -10.73
CA ALA A 206 -7.67 9.10 -11.12
C ALA A 206 -7.01 8.24 -10.03
N ALA A 207 -7.11 8.65 -8.76
CA ALA A 207 -6.58 7.88 -7.63
C ALA A 207 -7.30 6.53 -7.49
N LYS A 208 -8.64 6.49 -7.60
CA LYS A 208 -9.41 5.23 -7.55
C LYS A 208 -9.03 4.28 -8.68
N GLN A 209 -8.88 4.80 -9.90
CA GLN A 209 -8.43 4.01 -11.04
C GLN A 209 -7.03 3.43 -10.81
N ALA A 210 -6.09 4.26 -10.36
CA ALA A 210 -4.72 3.81 -10.08
C ALA A 210 -4.64 2.75 -8.98
N ILE A 211 -5.43 2.90 -7.90
CA ILE A 211 -5.55 1.87 -6.84
C ILE A 211 -6.11 0.57 -7.41
N ALA A 212 -7.13 0.66 -8.27
CA ALA A 212 -7.73 -0.49 -8.92
C ALA A 212 -6.72 -1.22 -9.80
N ASP A 213 -6.00 -0.49 -10.67
CA ASP A 213 -5.05 -1.05 -11.62
C ASP A 213 -3.85 -1.71 -10.95
N ILE A 214 -3.23 -1.02 -9.97
CA ILE A 214 -2.09 -1.61 -9.24
C ILE A 214 -2.51 -2.83 -8.41
N SER A 215 -3.72 -2.82 -7.84
CA SER A 215 -4.26 -3.96 -7.09
C SER A 215 -4.57 -5.13 -8.02
N ALA A 216 -5.20 -4.88 -9.18
CA ALA A 216 -5.50 -5.89 -10.18
C ALA A 216 -4.22 -6.58 -10.67
N TRP A 217 -3.22 -5.79 -11.07
CA TRP A 217 -1.93 -6.30 -11.51
C TRP A 217 -1.24 -7.13 -10.42
N LYS A 218 -1.15 -6.58 -9.20
CA LYS A 218 -0.47 -7.27 -8.09
C LYS A 218 -1.13 -8.59 -7.71
N LEU A 219 -2.45 -8.65 -7.67
CA LEU A 219 -3.21 -9.87 -7.45
C LEU A 219 -3.10 -10.83 -8.63
N GLY A 220 -3.17 -10.30 -9.87
CA GLY A 220 -3.05 -11.07 -11.10
C GLY A 220 -1.73 -11.82 -11.23
N LEU A 221 -0.59 -11.23 -10.82
CA LEU A 221 0.71 -11.91 -10.75
C LEU A 221 0.66 -13.21 -9.93
N HIS A 222 -0.31 -13.33 -9.03
CA HIS A 222 -0.48 -14.48 -8.12
C HIS A 222 -1.75 -15.28 -8.41
N GLY A 223 -2.44 -15.03 -9.52
CA GLY A 223 -3.66 -15.74 -9.92
C GLY A 223 -4.85 -15.47 -9.00
N VAL A 224 -4.92 -14.29 -8.39
CA VAL A 224 -5.99 -13.89 -7.46
C VAL A 224 -6.91 -12.88 -8.13
N ALA A 225 -8.22 -13.20 -8.18
CA ALA A 225 -9.21 -12.31 -8.77
C ALA A 225 -9.52 -11.11 -7.84
N PRO A 226 -9.55 -9.86 -8.36
CA PRO A 226 -9.76 -8.65 -7.55
C PRO A 226 -11.12 -8.57 -6.84
N GLU A 227 -12.16 -9.19 -7.40
CA GLU A 227 -13.52 -9.19 -6.84
C GLU A 227 -13.81 -10.40 -5.94
N ALA A 228 -12.83 -11.29 -5.77
CA ALA A 228 -12.99 -12.48 -4.96
C ALA A 228 -12.96 -12.18 -3.45
N LYS A 229 -13.19 -13.23 -2.68
CA LYS A 229 -12.94 -13.26 -1.24
C LYS A 229 -11.84 -14.27 -0.94
N VAL A 230 -11.11 -13.99 0.11
CA VAL A 230 -10.04 -14.82 0.62
C VAL A 230 -10.23 -15.07 2.12
N THR A 231 -9.84 -16.23 2.61
CA THR A 231 -9.82 -16.51 4.05
C THR A 231 -8.37 -16.54 4.52
N LEU A 232 -8.00 -15.58 5.35
CA LEU A 232 -6.67 -15.43 5.92
C LEU A 232 -6.69 -15.79 7.41
N THR A 233 -5.55 -16.21 7.94
CA THR A 233 -5.42 -16.48 9.37
C THR A 233 -4.72 -15.30 10.05
N ALA A 234 -5.38 -14.70 11.05
CA ALA A 234 -4.78 -13.63 11.81
C ALA A 234 -3.53 -14.14 12.58
N ALA A 235 -2.37 -13.54 12.31
CA ALA A 235 -1.10 -13.91 12.95
C ALA A 235 -0.86 -13.17 14.27
N GLY A 236 -1.79 -12.34 14.72
CA GLY A 236 -1.74 -11.59 15.98
C GLY A 236 -3.11 -11.05 16.35
N ASP A 237 -3.24 -10.54 17.57
CA ASP A 237 -4.46 -9.90 18.04
C ASP A 237 -4.53 -8.48 17.46
N THR A 238 -5.45 -8.27 16.53
CA THR A 238 -5.53 -7.05 15.71
C THR A 238 -6.53 -6.02 16.26
N GLY A 239 -7.26 -6.38 17.32
CA GLY A 239 -8.40 -5.61 17.81
C GLY A 239 -9.70 -5.83 17.01
N VAL A 240 -9.62 -6.47 15.84
CA VAL A 240 -10.75 -6.94 15.03
C VAL A 240 -10.80 -8.47 15.03
N TRP A 241 -9.64 -9.10 14.97
CA TRP A 241 -9.44 -10.55 14.94
C TRP A 241 -8.49 -10.98 16.04
N ASN A 242 -8.74 -12.14 16.66
CA ASN A 242 -7.79 -12.73 17.59
C ASN A 242 -6.77 -13.59 16.84
N THR A 243 -5.63 -13.82 17.44
CA THR A 243 -4.60 -14.72 16.91
C THR A 243 -5.21 -16.09 16.55
N GLY A 244 -5.04 -16.51 15.32
CA GLY A 244 -5.55 -17.79 14.80
C GLY A 244 -6.95 -17.73 14.18
N ASP A 245 -7.68 -16.61 14.31
CA ASP A 245 -8.98 -16.45 13.69
C ASP A 245 -8.90 -16.53 12.16
N LYS A 246 -9.94 -17.09 11.55
CA LYS A 246 -10.11 -17.16 10.10
C LYS A 246 -10.92 -15.97 9.60
N ALA A 247 -10.24 -14.96 9.13
CA ALA A 247 -10.83 -13.76 8.56
C ALA A 247 -11.19 -13.98 7.09
N THR A 248 -12.48 -13.96 6.75
CA THR A 248 -12.94 -13.97 5.34
C THR A 248 -13.15 -12.55 4.87
N LEU A 249 -12.23 -12.08 4.01
CA LEU A 249 -12.11 -10.71 3.54
C LEU A 249 -12.30 -10.65 2.01
N ASN A 250 -12.55 -9.45 1.48
CA ASN A 250 -12.39 -9.23 0.05
C ASN A 250 -10.88 -9.24 -0.29
N THR A 251 -10.51 -9.68 -1.49
CA THR A 251 -9.11 -9.66 -1.95
C THR A 251 -8.54 -8.24 -2.05
N ILE A 252 -9.41 -7.22 -2.23
CA ILE A 252 -9.07 -5.81 -2.03
C ILE A 252 -9.90 -5.30 -0.85
N SER A 253 -9.27 -5.11 0.29
CA SER A 253 -9.88 -4.70 1.56
C SER A 253 -9.28 -3.38 2.05
N GLY A 254 -9.96 -2.71 2.98
CA GLY A 254 -9.38 -1.57 3.70
C GLY A 254 -8.59 -2.04 4.91
N HIS A 255 -7.65 -1.23 5.39
CA HIS A 255 -6.87 -1.55 6.59
C HIS A 255 -7.78 -1.91 7.79
N ARG A 256 -8.90 -1.21 7.96
CA ARG A 256 -9.87 -1.46 9.04
C ARG A 256 -10.56 -2.82 9.01
N ASP A 257 -10.53 -3.52 7.89
CA ASP A 257 -11.06 -4.88 7.80
C ASP A 257 -10.15 -5.89 8.49
N GLY A 258 -8.86 -5.59 8.57
CA GLY A 258 -7.85 -6.43 9.20
C GLY A 258 -7.42 -5.96 10.60
N TYR A 259 -7.48 -4.66 10.89
CA TYR A 259 -6.94 -4.05 12.11
C TYR A 259 -7.88 -2.98 12.65
N ALA A 260 -7.90 -2.79 13.97
CA ALA A 260 -8.72 -1.76 14.63
C ALA A 260 -8.16 -0.36 14.37
N THR A 261 -8.60 0.29 13.29
CA THR A 261 -8.15 1.61 12.83
C THR A 261 -9.23 2.32 12.03
N LEU A 262 -9.15 3.64 11.88
CA LEU A 262 -9.98 4.41 10.95
C LEU A 262 -9.44 4.37 9.51
N CYS A 263 -8.18 3.97 9.30
CA CYS A 263 -7.60 3.81 7.96
C CYS A 263 -8.41 2.81 7.12
N PRO A 264 -8.66 3.05 5.84
CA PRO A 264 -8.11 4.09 4.95
C PRO A 264 -8.86 5.42 4.97
N GLY A 265 -9.71 5.69 5.96
CA GLY A 265 -10.60 6.83 6.02
C GLY A 265 -11.97 6.55 5.43
N ALA A 266 -13.02 7.20 5.95
CA ALA A 266 -14.42 6.91 5.63
C ALA A 266 -14.71 7.02 4.13
N THR A 267 -14.20 8.06 3.46
CA THR A 267 -14.49 8.32 2.04
C THR A 267 -13.79 7.32 1.12
N LEU A 268 -12.54 6.97 1.39
CA LEU A 268 -11.82 5.97 0.60
C LEU A 268 -12.36 4.56 0.88
N TYR A 269 -12.71 4.25 2.12
CA TYR A 269 -13.33 2.97 2.46
C TYR A 269 -14.66 2.77 1.72
N SER A 270 -15.49 3.83 1.65
CA SER A 270 -16.76 3.81 0.90
C SER A 270 -16.56 3.61 -0.60
N ALA A 271 -15.40 3.96 -1.15
CA ALA A 271 -15.06 3.78 -2.57
C ALA A 271 -14.56 2.36 -2.90
N LEU A 272 -14.24 1.52 -1.92
CA LEU A 272 -13.67 0.18 -2.17
C LEU A 272 -14.55 -0.74 -3.04
N PRO A 273 -15.89 -0.76 -2.93
CA PRO A 273 -16.71 -1.54 -3.85
C PRO A 273 -16.53 -1.14 -5.32
N GLU A 274 -16.48 0.16 -5.62
CA GLU A 274 -16.19 0.68 -6.95
C GLU A 274 -14.77 0.31 -7.40
N ILE A 275 -13.77 0.47 -6.53
CA ILE A 275 -12.37 0.11 -6.81
C ILE A 275 -12.25 -1.39 -7.15
N ARG A 276 -12.94 -2.28 -6.42
CA ARG A 276 -12.94 -3.72 -6.72
C ARG A 276 -13.53 -4.03 -8.09
N SER A 277 -14.67 -3.43 -8.42
CA SER A 277 -15.32 -3.62 -9.72
C SER A 277 -14.45 -3.08 -10.87
N THR A 278 -13.83 -1.91 -10.68
CA THR A 278 -12.87 -1.35 -11.63
C THR A 278 -11.65 -2.26 -11.80
N ALA A 279 -11.12 -2.80 -10.71
CA ALA A 279 -10.01 -3.74 -10.73
C ALA A 279 -10.37 -5.04 -11.47
N GLY A 280 -11.59 -5.57 -11.28
CA GLY A 280 -12.07 -6.75 -11.98
C GLY A 280 -12.21 -6.55 -13.49
N ALA A 281 -12.42 -5.32 -13.94
CA ALA A 281 -12.51 -4.93 -15.36
C ALA A 281 -11.18 -4.39 -15.91
N SER A 282 -10.11 -4.33 -15.12
CA SER A 282 -8.83 -3.76 -15.52
C SER A 282 -8.11 -4.64 -16.55
N ILE A 283 -7.40 -4.00 -17.50
CA ILE A 283 -6.50 -4.69 -18.46
C ILE A 283 -5.32 -5.36 -17.78
N TYR A 284 -5.06 -5.04 -16.52
CA TYR A 284 -3.99 -5.62 -15.70
C TYR A 284 -4.43 -6.86 -14.91
N THR A 285 -5.71 -7.24 -14.99
CA THR A 285 -6.20 -8.51 -14.47
C THR A 285 -5.78 -9.65 -15.39
N SER A 286 -5.20 -10.72 -14.86
CA SER A 286 -4.77 -11.91 -15.61
C SER A 286 -5.95 -12.82 -15.97
#